data_442795b237689802ca55fcd94f4886a9
#
_entry.id   442795b237689802ca55fcd94f4886a9
#
_cell.length_a   1.000
_cell.length_b   1.000
_cell.length_c   1.000
_cell.angle_alpha   90.00
_cell.angle_beta   90.00
_cell.angle_gamma   90.00
#
_symmetry.space_group_name_H-M   'P 1'
#
loop_
_entity.id
_entity.type
_entity.pdbx_description
1 polymer ?
#
loop_
_entity_poly.entity_id
_entity_poly.type
_entity_poly.pdbx_seq_one_letter_code
_entity_poly.pdbx_strand_id
1 'polypeptide(L)'
;HRTPFSGRNGEYYSEDPFLSGTVASKEVYGAATKGLYAYIKHFAFNDQENHRGDRDGQYGAATWLNEQSAREIYLKPFEMCMKLDDVTLNYVEKQADGSYKNATTTIPAALGVMTAFNRVGATWTGGSYALITGILRTEWGFNGAVITDNANTGVFMGGQQMIEAGGDMKLTYVKNSARWDDFDKDNAETYHYAREALHHVLYTTANTKAMNGAMPGSIYKDGPQVSTTVRTVVNILCTLLLILLAYRVFRVWKPSRRKLAKMEAKAAKKAAKKANA
;
A
#
# COMPACT_ATOMS: atom_id res chain seq x y z
N HIS A 1 -11.83 0.64 9.59
CA HIS A 1 -12.87 -0.41 9.56
C HIS A 1 -13.46 -0.58 10.94
N ARG A 2 -14.79 -0.66 11.04
CA ARG A 2 -15.50 -0.72 12.32
C ARG A 2 -16.07 -2.09 12.63
N THR A 3 -16.30 -2.92 11.64
CA THR A 3 -16.77 -4.29 11.85
C THR A 3 -15.60 -5.28 11.83
N PRO A 4 -15.58 -6.26 12.74
CA PRO A 4 -14.55 -7.31 12.72
C PRO A 4 -14.67 -8.20 11.47
N PHE A 5 -15.80 -8.16 10.78
CA PHE A 5 -16.07 -8.97 9.60
C PHE A 5 -15.74 -8.25 8.28
N SER A 6 -15.12 -7.06 8.31
CA SER A 6 -14.81 -6.31 7.10
C SER A 6 -13.83 -7.03 6.17
N GLY A 7 -12.94 -7.88 6.70
CA GLY A 7 -12.02 -8.72 5.94
C GLY A 7 -10.61 -8.14 5.76
N ARG A 8 -10.42 -6.83 5.97
CA ARG A 8 -9.12 -6.15 5.81
C ARG A 8 -8.72 -5.32 7.02
N ASN A 9 -9.20 -5.69 8.21
CA ASN A 9 -8.95 -4.94 9.44
C ASN A 9 -7.46 -4.75 9.76
N GLY A 10 -6.62 -5.72 9.39
CA GLY A 10 -5.16 -5.62 9.56
C GLY A 10 -4.47 -4.53 8.73
N GLU A 11 -5.17 -3.90 7.79
CA GLU A 11 -4.64 -2.80 6.97
C GLU A 11 -5.08 -1.41 7.49
N TYR A 12 -5.90 -1.36 8.55
CA TYR A 12 -6.46 -0.14 9.09
C TYR A 12 -6.09 0.01 10.57
N TYR A 13 -5.83 1.22 10.99
CA TYR A 13 -5.23 1.51 12.30
C TYR A 13 -6.19 1.30 13.47
N SER A 14 -7.49 1.64 13.30
CA SER A 14 -8.48 1.56 14.38
C SER A 14 -9.91 1.60 13.84
N GLU A 15 -10.87 1.15 14.65
CA GLU A 15 -12.29 1.44 14.46
C GLU A 15 -12.66 2.88 14.90
N ASP A 16 -11.87 3.47 15.80
CA ASP A 16 -12.01 4.85 16.20
C ASP A 16 -11.48 5.78 15.10
N PRO A 17 -12.31 6.69 14.56
CA PRO A 17 -11.92 7.53 13.44
C PRO A 17 -10.83 8.53 13.78
N PHE A 18 -10.84 9.06 15.01
CA PHE A 18 -9.85 10.03 15.43
C PHE A 18 -8.49 9.37 15.67
N LEU A 19 -8.46 8.24 16.34
CA LEU A 19 -7.24 7.46 16.53
C LEU A 19 -6.66 7.01 15.17
N SER A 20 -7.51 6.49 14.28
CA SER A 20 -7.11 6.08 12.95
C SER A 20 -6.50 7.24 12.16
N GLY A 21 -7.16 8.40 12.16
CA GLY A 21 -6.65 9.60 11.51
C GLY A 21 -5.36 10.12 12.13
N THR A 22 -5.24 10.07 13.46
CA THR A 22 -4.02 10.51 14.18
C THR A 22 -2.81 9.66 13.79
N VAL A 23 -2.95 8.34 13.77
CA VAL A 23 -1.83 7.44 13.40
C VAL A 23 -1.50 7.60 11.91
N ALA A 24 -2.50 7.50 11.03
CA ALA A 24 -2.32 7.61 9.58
C ALA A 24 -1.68 8.95 9.18
N SER A 25 -2.12 10.07 9.78
CA SER A 25 -1.58 11.39 9.47
C SER A 25 -0.09 11.51 9.83
N LYS A 26 0.36 10.88 10.91
CA LYS A 26 1.79 10.87 11.28
C LYS A 26 2.63 10.02 10.33
N GLU A 27 2.09 8.92 9.84
CA GLU A 27 2.76 8.10 8.82
C GLU A 27 2.87 8.84 7.48
N VAL A 28 1.77 9.46 7.03
CA VAL A 28 1.75 10.28 5.80
C VAL A 28 2.75 11.43 5.90
N TYR A 29 2.74 12.16 7.02
CA TYR A 29 3.66 13.26 7.26
C TYR A 29 5.12 12.77 7.26
N GLY A 30 5.41 11.68 7.97
CA GLY A 30 6.76 11.09 8.04
C GLY A 30 7.28 10.66 6.66
N ALA A 31 6.44 10.04 5.82
CA ALA A 31 6.78 9.69 4.44
C ALA A 31 7.09 10.94 3.60
N ALA A 32 6.26 11.98 3.72
CA ALA A 32 6.42 13.23 2.98
C ALA A 32 7.74 13.93 3.31
N THR A 33 8.23 13.88 4.57
CA THR A 33 9.54 14.43 4.94
C THR A 33 10.71 13.79 4.19
N LYS A 34 10.50 12.63 3.58
CA LYS A 34 11.47 11.92 2.74
C LYS A 34 11.19 12.06 1.25
N GLY A 35 10.20 12.86 0.88
CA GLY A 35 9.78 13.05 -0.50
C GLY A 35 9.00 11.88 -1.10
N LEU A 36 8.46 11.00 -0.25
CA LEU A 36 7.53 9.96 -0.64
C LEU A 36 6.10 10.45 -0.43
N TYR A 37 5.20 10.13 -1.35
CA TYR A 37 3.78 10.29 -1.12
C TYR A 37 3.09 8.93 -0.92
N ALA A 38 2.13 8.91 -0.03
CA ALA A 38 1.31 7.74 0.23
C ALA A 38 0.01 7.83 -0.56
N TYR A 39 -0.45 6.70 -1.11
CA TYR A 39 -1.83 6.57 -1.54
C TYR A 39 -2.69 6.19 -0.35
N ILE A 40 -3.39 7.19 0.20
CA ILE A 40 -4.27 7.00 1.34
C ILE A 40 -5.54 6.31 0.87
N LYS A 41 -5.88 5.15 1.48
CA LYS A 41 -6.88 4.23 0.93
C LYS A 41 -7.78 3.61 1.99
N HIS A 42 -8.92 3.11 1.59
CA HIS A 42 -9.58 3.29 0.30
C HIS A 42 -10.67 4.35 0.46
N PHE A 43 -10.64 5.38 -0.34
CA PHE A 43 -11.53 6.53 -0.25
C PHE A 43 -12.81 6.27 -1.07
N ALA A 44 -13.96 6.03 -0.46
CA ALA A 44 -14.21 5.89 0.97
C ALA A 44 -15.30 4.84 1.21
N PHE A 45 -15.60 4.57 2.49
CA PHE A 45 -16.71 3.69 2.91
C PHE A 45 -16.53 2.20 2.57
N ASN A 46 -15.31 1.74 2.33
CA ASN A 46 -15.03 0.33 2.06
C ASN A 46 -14.92 -0.47 3.37
N ASP A 47 -16.04 -0.76 3.99
CA ASP A 47 -16.10 -1.51 5.26
C ASP A 47 -16.61 -2.94 5.07
N GLN A 48 -16.61 -3.44 3.83
CA GLN A 48 -16.99 -4.81 3.46
C GLN A 48 -16.21 -5.29 2.23
N GLU A 49 -15.53 -6.43 2.38
CA GLU A 49 -14.80 -7.07 1.28
C GLU A 49 -15.68 -8.00 0.42
N ASN A 50 -16.67 -8.65 1.04
CA ASN A 50 -17.58 -9.57 0.33
C ASN A 50 -18.47 -8.80 -0.64
N HIS A 51 -18.57 -9.31 -1.87
CA HIS A 51 -19.44 -8.79 -2.93
C HIS A 51 -19.15 -7.34 -3.37
N ARG A 52 -17.95 -6.81 -3.07
CA ARG A 52 -17.58 -5.46 -3.46
C ARG A 52 -17.05 -5.31 -4.89
N GLY A 53 -16.60 -6.40 -5.48
CA GLY A 53 -16.07 -6.46 -6.85
C GLY A 53 -17.05 -7.12 -7.83
N ASP A 54 -16.57 -7.31 -9.06
CA ASP A 54 -17.23 -8.03 -10.11
C ASP A 54 -17.01 -9.54 -9.91
N ARG A 55 -17.93 -10.19 -9.21
CA ARG A 55 -17.92 -11.63 -9.02
C ARG A 55 -19.32 -12.17 -9.17
N ASP A 56 -19.49 -13.23 -9.96
CA ASP A 56 -20.76 -13.94 -10.14
C ASP A 56 -21.94 -13.04 -10.58
N GLY A 57 -21.66 -12.02 -11.42
CA GLY A 57 -22.68 -11.09 -11.91
C GLY A 57 -23.11 -10.02 -10.91
N GLN A 58 -22.42 -9.90 -9.78
CA GLN A 58 -22.66 -8.84 -8.80
C GLN A 58 -21.64 -7.71 -8.97
N TYR A 59 -22.11 -6.47 -8.99
CA TYR A 59 -21.32 -5.29 -9.34
C TYR A 59 -21.23 -4.30 -8.18
N GLY A 60 -20.29 -4.53 -7.28
CA GLY A 60 -19.96 -3.63 -6.19
C GLY A 60 -20.98 -3.60 -5.06
N ALA A 61 -20.49 -3.58 -3.83
CA ALA A 61 -21.33 -3.40 -2.65
C ALA A 61 -21.84 -1.96 -2.57
N ALA A 62 -23.15 -1.79 -2.39
CA ALA A 62 -23.73 -0.48 -2.09
C ALA A 62 -23.64 -0.20 -0.59
N THR A 63 -23.17 0.99 -0.24
CA THR A 63 -23.08 1.47 1.13
C THR A 63 -24.11 2.57 1.34
N TRP A 64 -24.82 2.53 2.44
CA TRP A 64 -25.86 3.49 2.80
C TRP A 64 -25.55 4.08 4.17
N LEU A 65 -25.45 5.39 4.24
CA LEU A 65 -25.23 6.11 5.48
C LEU A 65 -25.74 7.55 5.35
N ASN A 66 -25.99 8.20 6.48
CA ASN A 66 -26.28 9.62 6.47
C ASN A 66 -24.99 10.47 6.42
N GLU A 67 -25.13 11.75 6.10
CA GLU A 67 -23.99 12.65 5.94
C GLU A 67 -23.19 12.84 7.23
N GLN A 68 -23.85 12.91 8.38
CA GLN A 68 -23.20 13.05 9.67
C GLN A 68 -22.26 11.86 9.93
N SER A 69 -22.77 10.64 9.80
CA SER A 69 -21.95 9.42 9.97
C SER A 69 -20.81 9.35 8.95
N ALA A 70 -21.07 9.80 7.71
CA ALA A 70 -20.05 9.86 6.67
C ALA A 70 -18.89 10.75 7.10
N ARG A 71 -19.18 11.98 7.52
CA ARG A 71 -18.17 12.99 7.84
C ARG A 71 -17.47 12.75 9.17
N GLU A 72 -18.20 12.39 10.22
CA GLU A 72 -17.64 12.27 11.57
C GLU A 72 -16.89 10.96 11.79
N ILE A 73 -17.23 9.92 11.02
CA ILE A 73 -16.67 8.57 11.22
C ILE A 73 -15.81 8.15 10.04
N TYR A 74 -16.40 7.98 8.86
CA TYR A 74 -15.73 7.29 7.75
C TYR A 74 -14.80 8.19 6.95
N LEU A 75 -15.11 9.48 6.82
CA LEU A 75 -14.28 10.47 6.14
C LEU A 75 -13.28 11.14 7.07
N LYS A 76 -13.52 11.13 8.37
CA LYS A 76 -12.67 11.83 9.36
C LYS A 76 -11.19 11.46 9.29
N PRO A 77 -10.79 10.19 9.21
CA PRO A 77 -9.38 9.82 9.09
C PRO A 77 -8.72 10.38 7.82
N PHE A 78 -9.45 10.41 6.71
CA PHE A 78 -8.97 10.99 5.46
C PHE A 78 -8.82 12.51 5.58
N GLU A 79 -9.82 13.19 6.12
CA GLU A 79 -9.77 14.63 6.36
C GLU A 79 -8.52 15.03 7.16
N MET A 80 -8.22 14.29 8.23
CA MET A 80 -7.05 14.55 9.06
C MET A 80 -5.74 14.39 8.30
N CYS A 81 -5.67 13.47 7.35
CA CYS A 81 -4.50 13.31 6.48
C CYS A 81 -4.41 14.43 5.42
N MET A 82 -5.56 14.85 4.84
CA MET A 82 -5.57 15.89 3.80
C MET A 82 -5.28 17.28 4.33
N LYS A 83 -5.63 17.55 5.59
CA LYS A 83 -5.43 18.84 6.25
C LYS A 83 -4.13 18.92 7.07
N LEU A 84 -3.13 18.07 6.74
CA LEU A 84 -1.80 18.17 7.31
C LEU A 84 -1.08 19.44 6.83
N ASP A 85 -0.25 19.99 7.70
CA ASP A 85 0.67 21.05 7.32
C ASP A 85 1.65 20.58 6.25
N ASP A 86 2.11 21.52 5.46
CA ASP A 86 3.16 21.29 4.48
C ASP A 86 4.46 20.83 5.16
N VAL A 87 5.29 20.07 4.45
CA VAL A 87 6.57 19.60 4.92
C VAL A 87 7.71 20.27 4.14
N THR A 88 8.80 20.55 4.84
CA THR A 88 10.05 21.00 4.20
C THR A 88 10.84 19.80 3.73
N LEU A 89 11.08 19.74 2.41
CA LEU A 89 11.87 18.71 1.76
C LEU A 89 13.24 19.23 1.37
N ASN A 90 14.30 18.55 1.84
CA ASN A 90 15.65 18.82 1.40
C ASN A 90 15.97 18.01 0.13
N TYR A 91 16.51 18.65 -0.87
CA TYR A 91 16.93 18.03 -2.12
C TYR A 91 18.26 18.61 -2.61
N VAL A 92 18.81 17.98 -3.64
CA VAL A 92 20.04 18.42 -4.27
C VAL A 92 19.72 18.92 -5.68
N GLU A 93 20.03 20.16 -5.93
CA GLU A 93 19.81 20.81 -7.22
C GLU A 93 21.10 20.81 -8.05
N LYS A 94 21.01 20.33 -9.28
CA LYS A 94 22.11 20.38 -10.24
C LYS A 94 22.15 21.77 -10.87
N GLN A 95 23.29 22.45 -10.76
CA GLN A 95 23.53 23.76 -11.34
C GLN A 95 23.92 23.67 -12.82
N ALA A 96 23.86 24.78 -13.53
CA ALA A 96 24.20 24.87 -14.96
C ALA A 96 25.67 24.49 -15.26
N ASP A 97 26.57 24.71 -14.31
CA ASP A 97 28.01 24.36 -14.37
C ASP A 97 28.29 22.88 -14.06
N GLY A 98 27.24 22.09 -13.78
CA GLY A 98 27.34 20.69 -13.42
C GLY A 98 27.58 20.42 -11.93
N SER A 99 27.79 21.45 -11.10
CA SER A 99 27.91 21.32 -9.64
C SER A 99 26.56 21.00 -8.99
N TYR A 100 26.60 20.63 -7.73
CA TYR A 100 25.38 20.32 -6.94
C TYR A 100 25.28 21.24 -5.73
N LYS A 101 24.08 21.75 -5.50
CA LYS A 101 23.77 22.61 -4.36
C LYS A 101 22.63 22.04 -3.54
N ASN A 102 22.74 22.04 -2.23
CA ASN A 102 21.63 21.72 -1.35
C ASN A 102 20.58 22.82 -1.44
N ALA A 103 19.33 22.40 -1.60
CA ALA A 103 18.17 23.27 -1.67
C ALA A 103 17.02 22.71 -0.82
N THR A 104 16.07 23.56 -0.52
CA THR A 104 14.86 23.18 0.22
C THR A 104 13.63 23.64 -0.55
N THR A 105 12.56 22.86 -0.44
CA THR A 105 11.24 23.23 -0.94
C THR A 105 10.19 22.84 0.06
N THR A 106 9.05 23.49 0.01
CA THR A 106 7.87 23.13 0.82
C THR A 106 6.88 22.42 -0.06
N ILE A 107 6.40 21.26 0.38
CA ILE A 107 5.47 20.43 -0.35
C ILE A 107 4.29 20.04 0.54
N PRO A 108 3.07 19.81 -0.01
CA PRO A 108 1.98 19.22 0.73
C PRO A 108 2.34 17.83 1.26
N ALA A 109 1.95 17.53 2.49
CA ALA A 109 2.20 16.22 3.08
C ALA A 109 1.39 15.11 2.39
N ALA A 110 0.14 15.38 2.00
CA ALA A 110 -0.75 14.44 1.35
C ALA A 110 -0.85 14.73 -0.16
N LEU A 111 -0.40 13.80 -0.99
CA LEU A 111 -0.34 13.94 -2.45
C LEU A 111 -0.95 12.77 -3.22
N GLY A 112 -1.46 11.74 -2.55
CA GLY A 112 -2.06 10.59 -3.20
C GLY A 112 -3.29 10.04 -2.46
N VAL A 113 -4.32 9.68 -3.21
CA VAL A 113 -5.53 9.02 -2.72
C VAL A 113 -5.88 7.86 -3.63
N MET A 114 -6.28 6.72 -3.05
CA MET A 114 -6.85 5.60 -3.80
C MET A 114 -8.34 5.48 -3.46
N THR A 115 -9.19 5.50 -4.49
CA THR A 115 -10.64 5.32 -4.31
C THR A 115 -11.00 3.88 -4.01
N ALA A 116 -12.21 3.65 -3.49
CA ALA A 116 -12.67 2.33 -3.11
C ALA A 116 -13.50 1.65 -4.21
N PHE A 117 -13.71 0.33 -4.07
CA PHE A 117 -14.57 -0.44 -4.98
C PHE A 117 -16.06 -0.21 -4.78
N ASN A 118 -16.47 0.04 -3.54
CA ASN A 118 -17.88 0.12 -3.17
C ASN A 118 -18.59 1.32 -3.81
N ARG A 119 -19.89 1.30 -3.68
CA ARG A 119 -20.78 2.40 -4.09
C ARG A 119 -21.33 3.10 -2.86
N VAL A 120 -21.59 4.39 -3.00
CA VAL A 120 -22.46 5.14 -2.08
C VAL A 120 -23.81 5.27 -2.76
N GLY A 121 -24.83 4.58 -2.25
CA GLY A 121 -26.04 4.36 -2.99
C GLY A 121 -25.77 3.65 -4.32
N ALA A 122 -26.19 4.23 -5.41
CA ALA A 122 -25.96 3.69 -6.75
C ALA A 122 -24.63 4.12 -7.38
N THR A 123 -23.94 5.13 -6.82
CA THR A 123 -22.75 5.72 -7.43
C THR A 123 -21.48 5.09 -6.90
N TRP A 124 -20.63 4.59 -7.80
CA TRP A 124 -19.30 4.13 -7.43
C TRP A 124 -18.48 5.28 -6.81
N THR A 125 -17.75 5.02 -5.74
CA THR A 125 -17.00 6.05 -4.99
C THR A 125 -15.96 6.76 -5.86
N GLY A 126 -15.25 6.04 -6.73
CA GLY A 126 -14.28 6.61 -7.68
C GLY A 126 -14.89 7.40 -8.83
N GLY A 127 -16.21 7.30 -9.04
CA GLY A 127 -17.00 8.07 -9.99
C GLY A 127 -17.96 9.04 -9.32
N SER A 128 -17.77 9.34 -8.04
CA SER A 128 -18.62 10.25 -7.29
C SER A 128 -18.05 11.67 -7.26
N TYR A 129 -18.62 12.57 -8.07
CA TYR A 129 -18.26 13.99 -8.08
C TYR A 129 -18.38 14.62 -6.69
N ALA A 130 -19.44 14.29 -5.93
CA ALA A 130 -19.64 14.83 -4.60
C ALA A 130 -18.49 14.43 -3.62
N LEU A 131 -17.98 13.22 -3.72
CA LEU A 131 -16.86 12.77 -2.88
C LEU A 131 -15.52 13.34 -3.35
N ILE A 132 -15.21 13.22 -4.65
CA ILE A 132 -13.87 13.55 -5.15
C ILE A 132 -13.75 15.05 -5.38
N THR A 133 -14.59 15.64 -6.19
CA THR A 133 -14.50 17.09 -6.45
C THR A 133 -15.08 17.88 -5.30
N GLY A 134 -16.27 17.52 -4.80
CA GLY A 134 -16.93 18.29 -3.75
C GLY A 134 -16.15 18.28 -2.44
N ILE A 135 -15.96 17.11 -1.85
CA ILE A 135 -15.35 16.99 -0.53
C ILE A 135 -13.82 17.02 -0.60
N LEU A 136 -13.21 16.08 -1.35
CA LEU A 136 -11.76 15.90 -1.31
C LEU A 136 -11.03 17.12 -1.90
N ARG A 137 -11.42 17.57 -3.11
CA ARG A 137 -10.71 18.68 -3.78
C ARG A 137 -11.17 20.04 -3.30
N THR A 138 -12.48 20.29 -3.23
CA THR A 138 -13.01 21.65 -2.93
C THR A 138 -12.99 21.94 -1.43
N GLU A 139 -13.58 21.08 -0.60
CA GLU A 139 -13.67 21.36 0.85
C GLU A 139 -12.33 21.17 1.56
N TRP A 140 -11.55 20.14 1.17
CA TRP A 140 -10.27 19.83 1.83
C TRP A 140 -9.05 20.37 1.11
N GLY A 141 -9.20 20.93 -0.10
CA GLY A 141 -8.13 21.58 -0.85
C GLY A 141 -7.09 20.59 -1.43
N PHE A 142 -7.46 19.34 -1.64
CA PHE A 142 -6.53 18.32 -2.14
C PHE A 142 -6.24 18.51 -3.64
N ASN A 143 -4.97 18.76 -3.98
CA ASN A 143 -4.48 18.94 -5.36
C ASN A 143 -3.64 17.77 -5.88
N GLY A 144 -3.49 16.71 -5.08
CA GLY A 144 -2.72 15.53 -5.44
C GLY A 144 -3.46 14.57 -6.38
N ALA A 145 -2.78 13.48 -6.73
CA ALA A 145 -3.30 12.46 -7.64
C ALA A 145 -4.30 11.53 -6.96
N VAL A 146 -5.40 11.26 -7.65
CA VAL A 146 -6.43 10.30 -7.28
C VAL A 146 -6.37 9.11 -8.23
N ILE A 147 -6.08 7.91 -7.70
CA ILE A 147 -6.06 6.67 -8.47
C ILE A 147 -7.25 5.79 -8.07
N THR A 148 -7.77 4.99 -8.99
CA THR A 148 -8.77 3.97 -8.66
C THR A 148 -8.14 2.82 -7.88
N ASP A 149 -8.95 2.03 -7.16
CA ASP A 149 -8.57 0.66 -6.84
C ASP A 149 -8.46 -0.18 -8.13
N ASN A 150 -8.12 -1.46 -8.04
CA ASN A 150 -7.86 -2.31 -9.20
C ASN A 150 -9.05 -2.40 -10.17
N ALA A 151 -8.99 -1.63 -11.25
CA ALA A 151 -10.05 -1.52 -12.24
C ALA A 151 -10.18 -2.73 -13.18
N ASN A 152 -9.30 -3.73 -13.09
CA ASN A 152 -9.44 -4.95 -13.90
C ASN A 152 -10.62 -5.82 -13.48
N THR A 153 -11.03 -5.72 -12.22
CA THR A 153 -12.12 -6.53 -11.63
C THR A 153 -13.43 -5.78 -11.52
N GLY A 154 -13.44 -4.48 -11.79
CA GLY A 154 -14.62 -3.62 -11.66
C GLY A 154 -15.19 -3.21 -13.01
N VAL A 155 -16.20 -3.94 -13.53
CA VAL A 155 -16.90 -3.57 -14.78
C VAL A 155 -17.51 -2.17 -14.71
N PHE A 156 -17.90 -1.77 -13.50
CA PHE A 156 -18.56 -0.48 -13.20
C PHE A 156 -17.55 0.66 -12.95
N MET A 157 -16.25 0.38 -12.95
CA MET A 157 -15.21 1.38 -12.70
C MET A 157 -14.81 2.05 -14.01
N GLY A 158 -15.73 2.85 -14.58
CA GLY A 158 -15.56 3.53 -15.86
C GLY A 158 -14.55 4.67 -15.80
N GLY A 159 -13.66 4.75 -16.81
CA GLY A 159 -12.67 5.81 -16.91
C GLY A 159 -13.30 7.18 -17.14
N GLN A 160 -14.31 7.26 -18.00
CA GLN A 160 -15.05 8.50 -18.26
C GLN A 160 -15.68 9.04 -16.97
N GLN A 161 -16.44 8.20 -16.25
CA GLN A 161 -17.05 8.58 -14.98
C GLN A 161 -15.99 9.01 -13.94
N MET A 162 -14.84 8.34 -13.92
CA MET A 162 -13.74 8.68 -13.02
C MET A 162 -13.22 10.11 -13.25
N ILE A 163 -12.87 10.45 -14.50
CA ILE A 163 -12.31 11.79 -14.79
C ILE A 163 -13.34 12.89 -14.62
N GLU A 164 -14.61 12.67 -14.96
CA GLU A 164 -15.71 13.59 -14.72
C GLU A 164 -15.92 13.86 -13.23
N ALA A 165 -15.66 12.86 -12.39
CA ALA A 165 -15.72 12.99 -10.93
C ALA A 165 -14.50 13.69 -10.31
N GLY A 166 -13.43 13.92 -11.08
CA GLY A 166 -12.18 14.51 -10.61
C GLY A 166 -11.09 13.49 -10.21
N GLY A 167 -11.24 12.21 -10.61
CA GLY A 167 -10.20 11.19 -10.53
C GLY A 167 -9.19 11.32 -11.66
N ASP A 168 -7.98 10.80 -11.48
CA ASP A 168 -6.87 11.08 -12.40
C ASP A 168 -6.30 9.83 -13.08
N MET A 169 -6.27 8.70 -12.40
CA MET A 169 -5.60 7.51 -12.89
C MET A 169 -6.44 6.25 -12.64
N LYS A 170 -6.40 5.35 -13.61
CA LYS A 170 -7.04 4.04 -13.53
C LYS A 170 -5.98 2.98 -13.24
N LEU A 171 -6.05 2.34 -12.07
CA LEU A 171 -5.14 1.26 -11.73
C LEU A 171 -5.53 -0.01 -12.48
N THR A 172 -4.67 -0.45 -13.39
CA THR A 172 -4.87 -1.68 -14.15
C THR A 172 -3.52 -2.31 -14.53
N TYR A 173 -3.47 -3.63 -14.58
CA TYR A 173 -2.31 -4.41 -15.01
C TYR A 173 -2.54 -5.19 -16.31
N VAL A 174 -3.78 -5.18 -16.83
CA VAL A 174 -4.13 -5.84 -18.09
C VAL A 174 -4.09 -4.82 -19.22
N LYS A 175 -3.03 -4.85 -20.03
CA LYS A 175 -2.93 -4.04 -21.25
C LYS A 175 -3.97 -4.52 -22.26
N ASN A 176 -4.53 -3.59 -23.03
CA ASN A 176 -5.45 -3.86 -24.14
C ASN A 176 -6.77 -4.55 -23.76
N SER A 177 -7.21 -4.46 -22.50
CA SER A 177 -8.58 -4.81 -22.19
C SER A 177 -9.53 -3.73 -22.71
N ALA A 178 -10.74 -4.09 -23.09
CA ALA A 178 -11.80 -3.13 -23.44
C ALA A 178 -12.10 -2.12 -22.32
N ARG A 179 -11.65 -2.43 -21.10
CA ARG A 179 -11.78 -1.59 -19.90
C ARG A 179 -10.61 -0.60 -19.72
N TRP A 180 -9.58 -0.69 -20.58
CA TRP A 180 -8.42 0.20 -20.51
C TRP A 180 -8.72 1.58 -21.08
N ASP A 181 -9.52 1.63 -22.15
CA ASP A 181 -9.79 2.81 -22.93
C ASP A 181 -11.30 2.96 -23.15
N ASP A 182 -11.97 3.43 -22.12
CA ASP A 182 -13.41 3.68 -22.08
C ASP A 182 -13.74 5.20 -21.99
N PHE A 183 -12.85 6.03 -22.51
CA PHE A 183 -13.04 7.46 -22.59
C PHE A 183 -13.80 7.85 -23.86
N ASP A 184 -14.74 8.78 -23.72
CA ASP A 184 -15.45 9.40 -24.86
C ASP A 184 -14.52 10.42 -25.53
N LYS A 185 -13.82 9.98 -26.58
CA LYS A 185 -12.87 10.81 -27.31
C LYS A 185 -13.51 11.82 -28.26
N ASP A 186 -14.80 11.68 -28.54
CA ASP A 186 -15.55 12.60 -29.39
C ASP A 186 -16.14 13.77 -28.59
N ASN A 187 -16.13 13.67 -27.25
CA ASN A 187 -16.61 14.72 -26.35
C ASN A 187 -15.47 15.68 -25.95
N ALA A 188 -15.62 16.96 -26.29
CA ALA A 188 -14.65 18.00 -25.95
C ALA A 188 -14.42 18.16 -24.43
N GLU A 189 -15.43 17.91 -23.60
CA GLU A 189 -15.31 17.97 -22.14
C GLU A 189 -14.37 16.90 -21.60
N THR A 190 -14.28 15.73 -22.27
CA THR A 190 -13.32 14.67 -21.91
C THR A 190 -11.89 15.18 -21.93
N TYR A 191 -11.53 16.00 -22.90
CA TYR A 191 -10.20 16.61 -22.97
C TYR A 191 -9.94 17.61 -21.86
N HIS A 192 -10.98 18.34 -21.43
CA HIS A 192 -10.87 19.23 -20.26
C HIS A 192 -10.57 18.40 -19.00
N TYR A 193 -11.36 17.39 -18.70
CA TYR A 193 -11.15 16.52 -17.53
C TYR A 193 -9.81 15.78 -17.60
N ALA A 194 -9.42 15.28 -18.77
CA ALA A 194 -8.13 14.63 -18.94
C ALA A 194 -6.95 15.58 -18.69
N ARG A 195 -7.08 16.86 -19.07
CA ARG A 195 -6.08 17.89 -18.77
C ARG A 195 -5.97 18.17 -17.28
N GLU A 196 -7.09 18.27 -16.57
CA GLU A 196 -7.11 18.43 -15.12
C GLU A 196 -6.48 17.21 -14.42
N ALA A 197 -6.83 16.00 -14.85
CA ALA A 197 -6.23 14.76 -14.33
C ALA A 197 -4.72 14.76 -14.53
N LEU A 198 -4.23 15.11 -15.71
CA LEU A 198 -2.81 15.24 -16.00
C LEU A 198 -2.14 16.31 -15.12
N HIS A 199 -2.80 17.43 -14.88
CA HIS A 199 -2.31 18.48 -13.98
C HIS A 199 -2.06 17.94 -12.57
N HIS A 200 -3.01 17.20 -11.98
CA HIS A 200 -2.86 16.62 -10.64
C HIS A 200 -1.73 15.57 -10.58
N VAL A 201 -1.60 14.75 -11.62
CA VAL A 201 -0.51 13.76 -11.71
C VAL A 201 0.86 14.46 -11.80
N LEU A 202 0.98 15.49 -12.64
CA LEU A 202 2.21 16.26 -12.78
C LEU A 202 2.52 17.04 -11.49
N TYR A 203 1.51 17.63 -10.85
CA TYR A 203 1.67 18.32 -9.57
C TYR A 203 2.21 17.36 -8.50
N THR A 204 1.62 16.17 -8.35
CA THR A 204 2.09 15.15 -7.43
C THR A 204 3.53 14.74 -7.74
N THR A 205 3.84 14.50 -9.01
CA THR A 205 5.20 14.08 -9.43
C THR A 205 6.23 15.17 -9.13
N ALA A 206 5.90 16.43 -9.43
CA ALA A 206 6.80 17.56 -9.22
C ALA A 206 7.08 17.85 -7.73
N ASN A 207 6.12 17.54 -6.85
CA ASN A 207 6.22 17.75 -5.41
C ASN A 207 6.77 16.51 -4.65
N THR A 208 7.46 15.60 -5.34
CA THR A 208 8.04 14.40 -4.75
C THR A 208 9.47 14.18 -5.21
N LYS A 209 10.18 13.24 -4.57
CA LYS A 209 11.51 12.81 -5.02
C LYS A 209 11.51 12.04 -6.35
N ALA A 210 10.38 11.73 -6.92
CA ALA A 210 10.31 11.09 -8.23
C ALA A 210 11.08 11.89 -9.29
N MET A 211 11.00 13.22 -9.24
CA MET A 211 11.75 14.10 -10.15
C MET A 211 13.27 14.09 -9.92
N ASN A 212 13.75 13.83 -8.71
CA ASN A 212 15.18 13.79 -8.41
C ASN A 212 15.93 12.62 -9.05
N GLY A 213 15.23 11.55 -9.39
CA GLY A 213 15.80 10.38 -10.08
C GLY A 213 15.53 10.32 -11.58
N ALA A 214 14.60 11.14 -12.07
CA ALA A 214 14.08 11.07 -13.44
C ALA A 214 14.54 12.23 -14.34
N MET A 215 15.77 12.72 -14.13
CA MET A 215 16.35 13.73 -15.03
C MET A 215 16.54 13.18 -16.44
N PRO A 216 16.36 13.97 -17.50
CA PRO A 216 16.68 13.55 -18.87
C PRO A 216 18.11 12.99 -18.93
N GLY A 217 18.27 11.77 -19.44
CA GLY A 217 19.55 11.07 -19.48
C GLY A 217 19.89 10.23 -18.24
N SER A 218 19.02 10.20 -17.20
CA SER A 218 19.19 9.27 -16.08
C SER A 218 19.00 7.84 -16.54
N ILE A 219 19.91 6.96 -16.13
CA ILE A 219 19.82 5.52 -16.37
C ILE A 219 19.48 4.85 -15.04
N TYR A 220 18.36 4.17 -15.00
CA TYR A 220 18.02 3.29 -13.87
C TYR A 220 18.86 2.01 -13.95
N LYS A 221 19.63 1.74 -12.91
CA LYS A 221 20.36 0.47 -12.77
C LYS A 221 19.82 -0.24 -11.53
N ASP A 222 19.27 -1.43 -11.75
CA ASP A 222 18.96 -2.33 -10.65
C ASP A 222 20.27 -2.76 -9.95
N GLY A 223 20.48 -2.26 -8.76
CA GLY A 223 21.53 -2.73 -7.87
C GLY A 223 21.07 -3.93 -7.04
N PRO A 224 22.01 -4.76 -6.53
CA PRO A 224 21.65 -5.83 -5.61
C PRO A 224 20.99 -5.21 -4.36
N GLN A 225 19.76 -5.62 -4.10
CA GLN A 225 19.05 -5.13 -2.91
C GLN A 225 19.70 -5.70 -1.65
N VAL A 226 20.07 -4.85 -0.71
CA VAL A 226 20.65 -5.24 0.58
C VAL A 226 19.78 -6.27 1.30
N SER A 227 18.45 -6.11 1.22
CA SER A 227 17.48 -7.07 1.75
C SER A 227 17.61 -8.48 1.15
N THR A 228 17.88 -8.59 -0.15
CA THR A 228 18.09 -9.88 -0.82
C THR A 228 19.38 -10.52 -0.38
N THR A 229 20.46 -9.76 -0.24
CA THR A 229 21.75 -10.26 0.27
C THR A 229 21.61 -10.75 1.69
N VAL A 230 21.02 -9.94 2.59
CA VAL A 230 20.78 -10.33 4.00
C VAL A 230 19.92 -11.59 4.09
N ARG A 231 18.82 -11.66 3.35
CA ARG A 231 17.95 -12.85 3.30
C ARG A 231 18.69 -14.08 2.84
N THR A 232 19.55 -13.97 1.83
CA THR A 232 20.36 -15.10 1.33
C THR A 232 21.33 -15.59 2.39
N VAL A 233 22.05 -14.68 3.06
CA VAL A 233 22.98 -15.02 4.15
C VAL A 233 22.23 -15.71 5.30
N VAL A 234 21.10 -15.16 5.73
CA VAL A 234 20.28 -15.75 6.80
C VAL A 234 19.81 -17.16 6.40
N ASN A 235 19.33 -17.34 5.18
CA ASN A 235 18.88 -18.65 4.70
C ASN A 235 20.03 -19.68 4.68
N ILE A 236 21.24 -19.29 4.26
CA ILE A 236 22.43 -20.16 4.30
C ILE A 236 22.74 -20.56 5.75
N LEU A 237 22.77 -19.60 6.68
CA LEU A 237 23.04 -19.88 8.09
C LEU A 237 21.98 -20.81 8.70
N CYS A 238 20.70 -20.56 8.45
CA CYS A 238 19.62 -21.42 8.91
C CYS A 238 19.75 -22.86 8.34
N THR A 239 20.09 -22.98 7.06
CA THR A 239 20.29 -24.29 6.42
C THR A 239 21.44 -25.03 7.05
N LEU A 240 22.58 -24.39 7.30
CA LEU A 240 23.73 -24.99 7.99
C LEU A 240 23.38 -25.44 9.41
N LEU A 241 22.63 -24.63 10.15
CA LEU A 241 22.16 -24.99 11.49
C LEU A 241 21.22 -26.18 11.46
N LEU A 242 20.31 -26.27 10.50
CA LEU A 242 19.41 -27.41 10.32
C LEU A 242 20.19 -28.71 10.00
N ILE A 243 21.20 -28.63 9.12
CA ILE A 243 22.08 -29.76 8.79
C ILE A 243 22.84 -30.22 10.05
N LEU A 244 23.39 -29.28 10.83
CA LEU A 244 24.08 -29.60 12.07
C LEU A 244 23.14 -30.24 13.09
N LEU A 245 21.92 -29.72 13.23
CA LEU A 245 20.92 -30.30 14.11
C LEU A 245 20.53 -31.74 13.68
N ALA A 246 20.22 -31.89 12.39
CA ALA A 246 19.92 -33.22 11.82
C ALA A 246 21.07 -34.20 12.03
N TYR A 247 22.32 -33.78 11.83
CA TYR A 247 23.51 -34.61 12.14
C TYR A 247 23.59 -34.98 13.62
N ARG A 248 23.32 -34.03 14.52
CA ARG A 248 23.31 -34.34 15.97
C ARG A 248 22.21 -35.33 16.34
N VAL A 249 20.99 -35.14 15.82
CA VAL A 249 19.88 -36.07 16.02
C VAL A 249 20.25 -37.48 15.49
N PHE A 250 20.79 -37.56 14.28
CA PHE A 250 21.25 -38.82 13.71
C PHE A 250 22.33 -39.51 14.56
N ARG A 251 23.28 -38.75 15.10
CA ARG A 251 24.34 -39.26 15.99
C ARG A 251 23.79 -39.77 17.33
N VAL A 252 22.71 -39.19 17.81
CA VAL A 252 22.01 -39.67 19.01
C VAL A 252 21.22 -40.94 18.70
N TRP A 253 20.53 -40.95 17.56
CA TRP A 253 19.68 -42.08 17.14
C TRP A 253 20.48 -43.29 16.66
N LYS A 254 21.64 -43.09 16.01
CA LYS A 254 22.60 -44.14 15.68
C LYS A 254 23.93 -43.88 16.41
N PRO A 255 24.03 -44.26 17.70
CA PRO A 255 25.25 -44.08 18.46
C PRO A 255 26.38 -44.95 17.89
N SER A 256 27.61 -44.41 17.89
CA SER A 256 28.77 -45.16 17.41
C SER A 256 28.94 -46.47 18.20
N ARG A 257 29.49 -47.49 17.57
CA ARG A 257 29.75 -48.80 18.21
C ARG A 257 30.43 -48.65 19.57
N ARG A 258 31.37 -47.71 19.72
CA ARG A 258 32.06 -47.42 20.99
C ARG A 258 31.12 -46.83 22.06
N LYS A 259 30.11 -46.05 21.67
CA LYS A 259 29.11 -45.48 22.59
C LYS A 259 28.09 -46.56 22.99
N LEU A 260 27.69 -47.42 22.07
CA LEU A 260 26.85 -48.59 22.35
C LEU A 260 27.51 -49.52 23.35
N ALA A 261 28.76 -49.93 23.13
CA ALA A 261 29.50 -50.78 24.05
C ALA A 261 29.63 -50.17 25.45
N LYS A 262 29.83 -48.85 25.57
CA LYS A 262 29.85 -48.18 26.88
C LYS A 262 28.47 -48.13 27.56
N MET A 263 27.41 -48.02 26.78
CA MET A 263 26.03 -48.04 27.31
C MET A 263 25.68 -49.45 27.80
N GLU A 264 26.04 -50.49 27.04
CA GLU A 264 25.85 -51.89 27.39
C GLU A 264 26.64 -52.26 28.65
N ALA A 265 27.92 -51.88 28.74
CA ALA A 265 28.72 -52.04 29.92
C ALA A 265 28.19 -51.38 31.17
N LYS A 266 27.62 -50.16 31.00
CA LYS A 266 26.97 -49.41 32.10
C LYS A 266 25.65 -50.06 32.52
N ALA A 267 24.88 -50.57 31.57
CA ALA A 267 23.64 -51.30 31.83
C ALA A 267 23.93 -52.64 32.55
N ALA A 268 24.93 -53.37 32.12
CA ALA A 268 25.37 -54.63 32.77
C ALA A 268 25.84 -54.41 34.24
N LYS A 269 26.64 -53.36 34.50
CA LYS A 269 27.02 -52.93 35.84
C LYS A 269 25.82 -52.56 36.72
N LYS A 270 24.83 -51.91 36.16
CA LYS A 270 23.60 -51.55 36.91
C LYS A 270 22.75 -52.79 37.23
N ALA A 271 22.64 -53.69 36.28
CA ALA A 271 21.94 -54.98 36.49
C ALA A 271 22.61 -55.85 37.57
N ALA A 272 23.95 -55.99 37.50
CA ALA A 272 24.70 -56.70 38.53
C ALA A 272 24.54 -56.09 39.94
N LYS A 273 24.52 -54.77 40.04
CA LYS A 273 24.31 -54.08 41.31
C LYS A 273 22.89 -54.27 41.88
N LYS A 274 21.91 -54.50 40.99
CA LYS A 274 20.50 -54.74 41.37
C LYS A 274 20.26 -56.20 41.74
N ALA A 275 21.10 -57.13 41.28
CA ALA A 275 21.03 -58.58 41.63
C ALA A 275 21.73 -58.93 42.95
N ASN A 276 22.62 -58.06 43.46
CA ASN A 276 23.35 -58.20 44.70
C ASN A 276 22.78 -57.35 45.87
N ALA A 277 21.64 -56.69 45.67
CA ALA A 277 20.87 -55.99 46.66
C ALA A 277 19.51 -56.68 46.88
#